data_3831e38ea3ae534314464a3296e8220e
#
_entry.id   3831e38ea3ae534314464a3296e8220e
#
_cell.length_a   1.000
_cell.length_b   1.000
_cell.length_c   1.000
_cell.angle_alpha   90.00
_cell.angle_beta   90.00
_cell.angle_gamma   90.00
#
_symmetry.space_group_name_H-M   'P 1'
#
loop_
_entity.id
_entity.type
_entity.pdbx_description
1 polymer ?
#
loop_
_entity_poly.entity_id
_entity_poly.type
_entity_poly.pdbx_seq_one_letter_code
_entity_poly.pdbx_strand_id
1 'polypeptide(L)'
;MTQRSEQHVKFPETRLTRRTWLGGAAAVGATLTAPFVWTRRASAAGKVVIRTIGGAYEEANVKAIFEPFTKATGIEIVKVPASLGKLLAMFESGNIELDIVDAGELGLLSLNQKGALEKINYKGWKLTNPEDMDHRRDTMVADIYFSTVLGYNTQVFPTGKHPRSWAEFWDIKKFPGPRTLTDLAAGAIDVEFALLADGVPKDKLYPIDLDRAFKSLDRVRPAIRKFWDTGALSAQMLADKEVVLGSIWNGRLQAIADKGAPVAIEWNEAALQVQFWGIMKGAKNMENAQRFIDFACQPQIQAAHAGFIPYGPTNRQAFKHIKPDLAARLPSAPEQKQKAFLHSAQWWADNRSKVSERWSQWLLQKG
;
A
#
# COMPACT_ATOMS: atom_id res chain seq x y z
N MET A 1 54.34 13.51 -33.27
CA MET A 1 54.26 14.82 -33.94
C MET A 1 52.79 15.20 -34.03
N THR A 2 52.32 16.09 -33.26
CA THR A 2 51.76 17.41 -33.46
C THR A 2 51.17 17.88 -32.12
N GLN A 3 51.87 18.86 -31.53
CA GLN A 3 51.41 19.61 -30.36
C GLN A 3 50.19 20.48 -30.75
N ARG A 4 49.24 20.61 -29.85
CA ARG A 4 48.28 21.72 -29.84
C ARG A 4 48.37 22.46 -28.51
N SER A 5 48.75 23.72 -28.66
CA SER A 5 49.02 24.77 -27.67
C SER A 5 47.77 25.14 -26.88
N GLU A 6 47.93 25.24 -25.56
CA GLU A 6 47.00 25.92 -24.64
C GLU A 6 47.15 27.45 -24.79
N GLN A 7 46.03 28.12 -25.01
CA GLN A 7 45.97 29.59 -24.89
C GLN A 7 45.29 29.93 -23.56
N HIS A 8 46.06 30.54 -22.67
CA HIS A 8 45.58 31.21 -21.46
C HIS A 8 45.01 32.58 -21.80
N VAL A 9 43.72 32.77 -21.46
CA VAL A 9 43.10 34.12 -21.46
C VAL A 9 43.23 34.69 -20.05
N LYS A 10 44.00 35.81 -19.96
CA LYS A 10 44.15 36.62 -18.73
C LYS A 10 42.98 37.60 -18.64
N PHE A 11 42.29 37.66 -17.54
CA PHE A 11 41.38 38.75 -17.17
C PHE A 11 42.09 39.77 -16.29
N PRO A 12 41.84 41.08 -16.47
CA PRO A 12 42.49 42.12 -15.66
C PRO A 12 41.76 42.31 -14.31
N GLU A 13 42.58 42.33 -13.23
CA GLU A 13 42.16 42.72 -11.89
C GLU A 13 41.96 44.25 -11.82
N THR A 14 40.77 44.73 -11.55
CA THR A 14 40.54 46.12 -11.13
C THR A 14 40.30 46.19 -9.63
N ARG A 15 41.32 46.68 -8.91
CA ARG A 15 41.24 47.06 -7.49
C ARG A 15 40.42 48.32 -7.36
N LEU A 16 39.28 48.29 -6.67
CA LEU A 16 38.52 49.47 -6.23
C LEU A 16 38.98 49.83 -4.80
N THR A 17 39.62 51.03 -4.68
CA THR A 17 40.05 51.62 -3.44
C THR A 17 38.90 52.34 -2.73
N ARG A 18 38.86 52.18 -1.40
CA ARG A 18 37.96 52.91 -0.46
C ARG A 18 38.36 54.41 -0.40
N ARG A 19 37.78 55.28 -1.21
CA ARG A 19 37.69 56.73 -0.95
C ARG A 19 36.92 57.40 -2.09
N THR A 20 35.63 57.58 -1.90
CA THR A 20 34.82 58.68 -2.44
C THR A 20 33.34 58.48 -2.08
N TRP A 21 33.04 58.87 -0.87
CA TRP A 21 31.66 59.13 -0.45
C TRP A 21 31.67 60.28 0.58
N LEU A 22 31.77 61.52 0.10
CA LEU A 22 31.33 62.69 0.84
C LEU A 22 30.98 63.78 -0.16
N GLY A 23 29.73 64.16 -0.20
CA GLY A 23 29.34 65.42 -0.85
C GLY A 23 28.04 65.33 -1.63
N GLY A 24 26.96 65.85 -1.08
CA GLY A 24 25.75 66.12 -1.81
C GLY A 24 24.46 65.96 -1.00
N ALA A 25 24.16 66.98 -0.16
CA ALA A 25 22.90 67.10 0.56
C ALA A 25 21.80 67.66 -0.33
N ALA A 26 20.58 67.33 0.05
CA ALA A 26 19.33 68.11 -0.06
C ALA A 26 18.22 67.60 -1.00
N ALA A 27 17.15 67.31 -0.32
CA ALA A 27 15.77 67.64 -0.62
C ALA A 27 14.88 66.60 -1.32
N VAL A 28 13.85 66.36 -0.63
CA VAL A 28 12.41 66.23 -0.91
C VAL A 28 11.84 64.91 -0.41
N GLY A 29 11.11 65.04 0.69
CA GLY A 29 10.30 63.95 1.25
C GLY A 29 9.19 63.52 0.30
N ALA A 30 9.20 62.23 0.04
CA ALA A 30 8.03 61.50 -0.38
C ALA A 30 7.99 60.21 0.48
N THR A 31 7.15 60.20 1.48
CA THR A 31 6.82 59.04 2.28
C THR A 31 6.11 58.03 1.40
N LEU A 32 6.87 57.16 0.75
CA LEU A 32 6.33 55.93 0.18
C LEU A 32 6.10 54.95 1.35
N THR A 33 4.87 54.91 1.85
CA THR A 33 4.39 53.82 2.67
C THR A 33 4.35 52.57 1.78
N ALA A 34 5.50 51.86 1.68
CA ALA A 34 5.49 50.53 1.15
C ALA A 34 4.60 49.69 2.10
N PRO A 35 3.61 48.95 1.57
CA PRO A 35 2.88 48.00 2.41
C PRO A 35 3.89 47.02 2.95
N PHE A 36 4.04 46.97 4.26
CA PHE A 36 4.78 45.92 4.96
C PHE A 36 4.05 44.61 4.66
N VAL A 37 4.44 43.94 3.57
CA VAL A 37 4.01 42.57 3.32
C VAL A 37 4.68 41.74 4.43
N TRP A 38 3.94 41.52 5.49
CA TRP A 38 4.25 40.45 6.43
C TRP A 38 4.19 39.15 5.64
N THR A 39 5.30 38.74 5.03
CA THR A 39 5.51 37.36 4.70
C THR A 39 5.51 36.64 6.04
N ARG A 40 4.35 36.09 6.44
CA ARG A 40 4.33 35.02 7.42
C ARG A 40 5.38 34.04 6.94
N ARG A 41 6.55 34.01 7.61
CA ARG A 41 7.40 32.85 7.57
C ARG A 41 6.47 31.70 7.84
N ALA A 42 6.23 30.87 6.84
CA ALA A 42 5.59 29.59 7.05
C ALA A 42 6.47 28.92 8.11
N SER A 43 6.03 28.93 9.35
CA SER A 43 6.56 28.07 10.41
C SER A 43 6.62 26.71 9.76
N ALA A 44 7.75 26.04 9.77
CA ALA A 44 7.88 24.71 9.20
C ALA A 44 6.69 23.92 9.75
N ALA A 45 5.78 23.52 8.85
CA ALA A 45 4.50 22.94 9.25
C ALA A 45 4.67 21.56 9.91
N GLY A 46 5.94 21.18 10.18
CA GLY A 46 6.31 19.92 10.80
C GLY A 46 6.34 18.77 9.81
N LYS A 47 6.32 17.56 10.32
CA LYS A 47 6.36 16.35 9.51
C LYS A 47 5.34 15.32 9.99
N VAL A 48 5.13 14.28 9.18
CA VAL A 48 4.47 13.03 9.55
C VAL A 48 5.36 11.87 9.10
N VAL A 49 5.63 10.94 9.98
CA VAL A 49 6.42 9.74 9.70
C VAL A 49 5.48 8.57 9.45
N ILE A 50 5.47 8.05 8.23
CA ILE A 50 4.51 7.04 7.77
C ILE A 50 5.22 5.74 7.45
N ARG A 51 4.70 4.62 7.97
CA ARG A 51 5.12 3.30 7.53
C ARG A 51 4.73 3.08 6.07
N THR A 52 5.67 2.61 5.26
CA THR A 52 5.44 2.26 3.86
C THR A 52 5.86 0.82 3.56
N ILE A 53 5.35 0.27 2.47
CA ILE A 53 5.56 -1.14 2.06
C ILE A 53 6.14 -1.27 0.64
N GLY A 54 6.61 -0.16 0.07
CA GLY A 54 7.33 -0.13 -1.21
C GLY A 54 6.51 -0.47 -2.46
N GLY A 55 7.20 -0.43 -3.61
CA GLY A 55 6.69 -0.81 -4.93
C GLY A 55 5.54 0.08 -5.43
N ALA A 56 4.79 -0.41 -6.41
CA ALA A 56 3.72 0.35 -7.08
C ALA A 56 2.67 0.95 -6.12
N TYR A 57 2.42 0.32 -4.97
CA TYR A 57 1.51 0.86 -3.96
C TYR A 57 2.07 2.12 -3.30
N GLU A 58 3.35 2.11 -2.90
CA GLU A 58 4.00 3.31 -2.35
C GLU A 58 4.06 4.43 -3.39
N GLU A 59 4.36 4.11 -4.66
CA GLU A 59 4.36 5.09 -5.75
C GLU A 59 2.99 5.74 -5.93
N ALA A 60 1.91 4.96 -5.83
CA ALA A 60 0.54 5.45 -5.89
C ALA A 60 0.22 6.36 -4.69
N ASN A 61 0.61 5.96 -3.47
CA ASN A 61 0.45 6.79 -2.26
C ASN A 61 1.21 8.12 -2.39
N VAL A 62 2.45 8.09 -2.90
CA VAL A 62 3.24 9.30 -3.11
C VAL A 62 2.52 10.26 -4.04
N LYS A 63 2.09 9.78 -5.20
CA LYS A 63 1.48 10.64 -6.23
C LYS A 63 0.07 11.13 -5.87
N ALA A 64 -0.75 10.26 -5.28
CA ALA A 64 -2.14 10.57 -5.01
C ALA A 64 -2.39 11.22 -3.65
N ILE A 65 -1.53 10.95 -2.64
CA ILE A 65 -1.79 11.36 -1.26
C ILE A 65 -0.66 12.22 -0.72
N PHE A 66 0.60 11.74 -0.73
CA PHE A 66 1.70 12.38 0.01
C PHE A 66 2.12 13.72 -0.59
N GLU A 67 2.38 13.77 -1.90
CA GLU A 67 2.72 15.02 -2.59
C GLU A 67 1.57 16.05 -2.54
N PRO A 68 0.29 15.69 -2.83
CA PRO A 68 -0.85 16.59 -2.66
C PRO A 68 -1.02 17.08 -1.21
N PHE A 69 -0.83 16.22 -0.21
CA PHE A 69 -0.90 16.62 1.20
C PHE A 69 0.19 17.63 1.56
N THR A 70 1.44 17.34 1.19
CA THR A 70 2.57 18.26 1.43
C THR A 70 2.35 19.58 0.73
N LYS A 71 1.89 19.57 -0.52
CA LYS A 71 1.57 20.78 -1.29
C LYS A 71 0.46 21.61 -0.63
N ALA A 72 -0.57 20.97 -0.09
CA ALA A 72 -1.71 21.65 0.51
C ALA A 72 -1.42 22.18 1.91
N THR A 73 -0.53 21.55 2.67
CA THR A 73 -0.34 21.80 4.10
C THR A 73 1.04 22.32 4.48
N GLY A 74 2.05 22.15 3.64
CA GLY A 74 3.46 22.35 3.95
C GLY A 74 4.07 21.30 4.89
N ILE A 75 3.30 20.28 5.32
CA ILE A 75 3.78 19.22 6.20
C ILE A 75 4.58 18.20 5.38
N GLU A 76 5.80 17.92 5.81
CA GLU A 76 6.66 16.92 5.16
C GLU A 76 6.20 15.49 5.47
N ILE A 77 6.22 14.60 4.47
CA ILE A 77 6.02 13.17 4.66
C ILE A 77 7.36 12.45 4.67
N VAL A 78 7.66 11.79 5.79
CA VAL A 78 8.84 10.91 5.94
C VAL A 78 8.40 9.46 5.84
N LYS A 79 8.90 8.75 4.83
CA LYS A 79 8.57 7.33 4.59
C LYS A 79 9.56 6.43 5.31
N VAL A 80 9.06 5.44 6.05
CA VAL A 80 9.91 4.49 6.78
C VAL A 80 9.39 3.06 6.58
N PRO A 81 10.19 2.15 6.02
CA PRO A 81 9.83 0.74 5.98
C PRO A 81 9.95 0.13 7.38
N ALA A 82 8.93 -0.57 7.83
CA ALA A 82 8.94 -1.27 9.10
C ALA A 82 8.08 -2.54 9.05
N SER A 83 8.55 -3.62 9.66
CA SER A 83 7.73 -4.81 9.91
C SER A 83 6.78 -4.56 11.09
N LEU A 84 5.69 -5.33 11.17
CA LEU A 84 4.78 -5.27 12.33
C LEU A 84 5.50 -5.61 13.63
N GLY A 85 6.46 -6.56 13.62
CA GLY A 85 7.29 -6.88 14.78
C GLY A 85 8.12 -5.67 15.25
N LYS A 86 8.69 -4.89 14.32
CA LYS A 86 9.41 -3.66 14.66
C LYS A 86 8.48 -2.61 15.28
N LEU A 87 7.24 -2.49 14.80
CA LEU A 87 6.26 -1.56 15.38
C LEU A 87 5.89 -1.95 16.83
N LEU A 88 5.70 -3.24 17.09
CA LEU A 88 5.45 -3.73 18.44
C LEU A 88 6.64 -3.47 19.36
N ALA A 89 7.86 -3.76 18.91
CA ALA A 89 9.08 -3.48 19.68
C ALA A 89 9.26 -1.99 19.98
N MET A 90 8.94 -1.08 19.04
CA MET A 90 8.91 0.36 19.29
C MET A 90 7.90 0.72 20.38
N PHE A 91 6.70 0.15 20.34
CA PHE A 91 5.67 0.41 21.33
C PHE A 91 6.08 -0.12 22.71
N GLU A 92 6.56 -1.35 22.81
CA GLU A 92 7.00 -1.98 24.06
C GLU A 92 8.19 -1.25 24.71
N SER A 93 9.11 -0.72 23.91
CA SER A 93 10.25 0.07 24.39
C SER A 93 9.90 1.54 24.73
N GLY A 94 8.70 2.00 24.34
CA GLY A 94 8.30 3.42 24.49
C GLY A 94 9.02 4.38 23.51
N ASN A 95 9.86 3.88 22.60
CA ASN A 95 10.57 4.70 21.61
C ASN A 95 9.80 4.71 20.28
N ILE A 96 8.77 5.55 20.18
CA ILE A 96 7.96 5.67 18.99
C ILE A 96 8.62 6.60 17.97
N GLU A 97 9.01 6.04 16.82
CA GLU A 97 9.65 6.75 15.70
C GLU A 97 8.73 6.93 14.48
N LEU A 98 7.55 6.31 14.51
CA LEU A 98 6.52 6.36 13.47
C LEU A 98 5.25 7.00 14.01
N ASP A 99 4.58 7.78 13.17
CA ASP A 99 3.29 8.39 13.52
C ASP A 99 2.14 7.55 12.97
N ILE A 100 2.19 7.17 11.70
CA ILE A 100 1.11 6.49 11.01
C ILE A 100 1.56 5.11 10.52
N VAL A 101 0.71 4.13 10.76
CA VAL A 101 0.83 2.77 10.22
C VAL A 101 -0.17 2.59 9.10
N ASP A 102 0.34 2.27 7.92
CA ASP A 102 -0.41 1.76 6.78
C ASP A 102 -0.26 0.24 6.75
N ALA A 103 -1.33 -0.49 7.03
CA ALA A 103 -1.30 -1.96 7.04
C ALA A 103 -2.68 -2.58 6.78
N GLY A 104 -2.67 -3.83 6.31
CA GLY A 104 -3.89 -4.65 6.25
C GLY A 104 -4.54 -4.81 7.62
N GLU A 105 -5.84 -5.06 7.64
CA GLU A 105 -6.66 -5.14 8.86
C GLU A 105 -6.05 -6.04 9.92
N LEU A 106 -5.55 -7.22 9.54
CA LEU A 106 -4.90 -8.17 10.45
C LEU A 106 -3.74 -7.53 11.21
N GLY A 107 -2.89 -6.77 10.52
CA GLY A 107 -1.75 -6.11 11.14
C GLY A 107 -2.16 -5.05 12.16
N LEU A 108 -3.14 -4.22 11.82
CA LEU A 108 -3.64 -3.19 12.75
C LEU A 108 -4.46 -3.78 13.90
N LEU A 109 -5.21 -4.85 13.69
CA LEU A 109 -5.87 -5.58 14.79
C LEU A 109 -4.84 -6.11 15.80
N SER A 110 -3.73 -6.68 15.32
CA SER A 110 -2.67 -7.17 16.20
C SER A 110 -2.03 -6.04 17.03
N LEU A 111 -1.79 -4.87 16.44
CA LEU A 111 -1.32 -3.69 17.15
C LEU A 111 -2.37 -3.17 18.14
N ASN A 112 -3.64 -3.13 17.74
CA ASN A 112 -4.74 -2.64 18.57
C ASN A 112 -4.98 -3.54 19.80
N GLN A 113 -4.90 -4.85 19.66
CA GLN A 113 -5.00 -5.81 20.77
C GLN A 113 -3.92 -5.59 21.84
N LYS A 114 -2.75 -5.09 21.45
CA LYS A 114 -1.66 -4.69 22.36
C LYS A 114 -1.82 -3.27 22.91
N GLY A 115 -2.85 -2.52 22.51
CA GLY A 115 -3.05 -1.13 22.91
C GLY A 115 -2.05 -0.17 22.26
N ALA A 116 -1.43 -0.55 21.15
CA ALA A 116 -0.38 0.21 20.45
C ALA A 116 -0.92 1.29 19.51
N LEU A 117 -2.24 1.40 19.33
CA LEU A 117 -2.86 2.41 18.48
C LEU A 117 -3.56 3.49 19.30
N GLU A 118 -3.52 4.72 18.77
CA GLU A 118 -4.21 5.87 19.30
C GLU A 118 -5.60 6.02 18.65
N LYS A 119 -6.51 6.72 19.33
CA LYS A 119 -7.84 7.01 18.78
C LYS A 119 -7.78 8.01 17.62
N ILE A 120 -8.60 7.79 16.62
CA ILE A 120 -8.82 8.73 15.52
C ILE A 120 -9.86 9.75 15.94
N ASN A 121 -9.51 11.03 15.83
CA ASN A 121 -10.40 12.13 16.18
C ASN A 121 -11.35 12.48 15.01
N TYR A 122 -12.34 11.63 14.75
CA TYR A 122 -13.32 11.86 13.68
C TYR A 122 -14.11 13.18 13.84
N LYS A 123 -14.31 13.66 15.09
CA LYS A 123 -14.98 14.96 15.33
C LYS A 123 -14.14 16.16 14.86
N GLY A 124 -12.84 15.98 14.76
CA GLY A 124 -11.89 16.99 14.28
C GLY A 124 -11.76 17.03 12.75
N TRP A 125 -12.36 16.09 12.02
CA TRP A 125 -12.27 16.03 10.56
C TRP A 125 -12.98 17.23 9.93
N LYS A 126 -12.34 17.85 8.94
CA LYS A 126 -12.81 19.06 8.24
C LYS A 126 -12.92 18.87 6.73
N LEU A 127 -12.26 17.86 6.19
CA LEU A 127 -12.12 17.62 4.76
C LEU A 127 -12.97 16.45 4.31
N THR A 128 -13.21 15.49 5.21
CA THR A 128 -13.97 14.27 4.92
C THR A 128 -15.14 14.15 5.91
N ASN A 129 -16.32 13.80 5.40
CA ASN A 129 -17.40 13.35 6.27
C ASN A 129 -17.11 11.90 6.72
N PRO A 130 -16.86 11.64 8.02
CA PRO A 130 -16.53 10.30 8.49
C PRO A 130 -17.61 9.26 8.20
N GLU A 131 -18.90 9.68 8.07
CA GLU A 131 -20.02 8.79 7.78
C GLU A 131 -19.96 8.20 6.36
N ASP A 132 -19.17 8.80 5.46
CA ASP A 132 -18.97 8.29 4.11
C ASP A 132 -17.92 7.17 4.04
N MET A 133 -17.19 6.92 5.14
CA MET A 133 -16.14 5.90 5.20
C MET A 133 -16.73 4.53 5.56
N ASP A 134 -16.37 3.51 4.79
CA ASP A 134 -16.54 2.11 5.18
C ASP A 134 -15.55 1.73 6.29
N HIS A 135 -15.90 0.74 7.13
CA HIS A 135 -15.00 0.17 8.15
C HIS A 135 -14.29 1.22 9.03
N ARG A 136 -15.04 2.18 9.55
CA ARG A 136 -14.57 3.14 10.54
C ARG A 136 -14.57 2.52 11.94
N ARG A 137 -13.43 2.57 12.63
CA ARG A 137 -13.25 2.08 14.01
C ARG A 137 -12.59 3.17 14.87
N ASP A 138 -12.61 3.01 16.19
CA ASP A 138 -12.04 4.02 17.11
C ASP A 138 -10.57 4.33 16.84
N THR A 139 -9.76 3.30 16.50
CA THR A 139 -8.28 3.40 16.40
C THR A 139 -7.76 3.24 14.98
N MET A 140 -8.62 2.94 14.01
CA MET A 140 -8.23 2.77 12.63
C MET A 140 -9.38 3.08 11.67
N VAL A 141 -9.04 3.58 10.50
CA VAL A 141 -10.01 3.85 9.41
C VAL A 141 -9.54 3.18 8.13
N ALA A 142 -10.47 2.61 7.39
CA ALA A 142 -10.17 1.95 6.14
C ALA A 142 -9.61 2.92 5.10
N ASP A 143 -8.57 2.49 4.39
CA ASP A 143 -7.91 3.21 3.31
C ASP A 143 -8.38 2.71 1.94
N ILE A 144 -8.11 1.44 1.66
CA ILE A 144 -8.45 0.80 0.40
C ILE A 144 -9.03 -0.59 0.60
N TYR A 145 -9.81 -1.03 -0.40
CA TYR A 145 -10.07 -2.44 -0.65
C TYR A 145 -9.03 -3.01 -1.62
N PHE A 146 -8.54 -4.19 -1.32
CA PHE A 146 -7.73 -4.98 -2.23
C PHE A 146 -8.17 -6.45 -2.20
N SER A 147 -7.75 -7.24 -3.17
CA SER A 147 -8.04 -8.67 -3.18
C SER A 147 -6.79 -9.47 -3.47
N THR A 148 -6.67 -10.62 -2.80
CA THR A 148 -5.83 -11.70 -3.29
C THR A 148 -6.63 -12.48 -4.33
N VAL A 149 -6.06 -12.59 -5.53
CA VAL A 149 -6.73 -13.15 -6.71
C VAL A 149 -5.88 -14.25 -7.34
N LEU A 150 -6.47 -15.05 -8.21
CA LEU A 150 -5.75 -15.95 -9.08
C LEU A 150 -5.15 -15.14 -10.25
N GLY A 151 -3.83 -15.02 -10.27
CA GLY A 151 -3.08 -14.45 -11.38
C GLY A 151 -2.54 -15.50 -12.32
N TYR A 152 -2.51 -15.20 -13.62
CA TYR A 152 -1.98 -16.11 -14.62
C TYR A 152 -1.21 -15.39 -15.73
N ASN A 153 -0.25 -16.10 -16.35
CA ASN A 153 0.48 -15.61 -17.51
C ASN A 153 -0.30 -15.93 -18.80
N THR A 154 -0.68 -14.89 -19.56
CA THR A 154 -1.56 -15.00 -20.74
C THR A 154 -0.90 -15.64 -21.95
N GLN A 155 0.44 -15.71 -21.99
CA GLN A 155 1.17 -16.42 -23.06
C GLN A 155 1.17 -17.93 -22.83
N VAL A 156 1.01 -18.39 -21.58
CA VAL A 156 0.91 -19.80 -21.22
C VAL A 156 -0.56 -20.24 -21.22
N PHE A 157 -1.42 -19.45 -20.60
CA PHE A 157 -2.85 -19.69 -20.52
C PHE A 157 -3.60 -18.52 -21.17
N PRO A 158 -3.98 -18.62 -22.47
CA PRO A 158 -4.80 -17.59 -23.09
C PRO A 158 -6.11 -17.34 -22.34
N THR A 159 -6.60 -16.12 -22.39
CA THR A 159 -7.89 -15.75 -21.78
C THR A 159 -9.00 -16.72 -22.20
N GLY A 160 -9.75 -17.23 -21.25
CA GLY A 160 -10.77 -18.26 -21.45
C GLY A 160 -10.26 -19.70 -21.41
N LYS A 161 -8.93 -19.93 -21.40
CA LYS A 161 -8.29 -21.26 -21.27
C LYS A 161 -7.43 -21.36 -19.99
N HIS A 162 -7.51 -20.39 -19.10
CA HIS A 162 -6.86 -20.35 -17.79
C HIS A 162 -7.71 -21.04 -16.72
N PRO A 163 -7.15 -21.39 -15.54
CA PRO A 163 -7.92 -21.87 -14.40
C PRO A 163 -8.95 -20.82 -13.94
N ARG A 164 -10.19 -21.23 -13.70
CA ARG A 164 -11.30 -20.35 -13.32
C ARG A 164 -11.73 -20.49 -11.86
N SER A 165 -11.02 -21.31 -11.09
CA SER A 165 -11.27 -21.53 -9.67
C SER A 165 -10.00 -22.00 -8.99
N TRP A 166 -9.98 -21.98 -7.66
CA TRP A 166 -8.87 -22.56 -6.92
C TRP A 166 -8.81 -24.08 -7.07
N ALA A 167 -9.93 -24.77 -7.27
CA ALA A 167 -9.93 -26.18 -7.61
C ALA A 167 -9.16 -26.45 -8.92
N GLU A 168 -9.37 -25.63 -9.95
CA GLU A 168 -8.61 -25.73 -11.20
C GLU A 168 -7.14 -25.28 -11.05
N PHE A 169 -6.86 -24.27 -10.21
CA PHE A 169 -5.48 -23.91 -9.86
C PHE A 169 -4.74 -25.08 -9.18
N TRP A 170 -5.40 -25.89 -8.36
CA TRP A 170 -4.82 -27.09 -7.74
C TRP A 170 -4.66 -28.28 -8.67
N ASP A 171 -5.36 -28.29 -9.82
CA ASP A 171 -5.22 -29.35 -10.84
C ASP A 171 -3.96 -29.17 -11.68
N ILE A 172 -2.85 -29.70 -11.17
CA ILE A 172 -1.53 -29.62 -11.81
C ILE A 172 -1.41 -30.42 -13.11
N LYS A 173 -2.35 -31.34 -13.37
CA LYS A 173 -2.39 -32.14 -14.59
C LYS A 173 -3.12 -31.37 -15.71
N LYS A 174 -4.27 -30.79 -15.40
CA LYS A 174 -5.07 -30.01 -16.36
C LYS A 174 -4.39 -28.67 -16.69
N PHE A 175 -3.80 -28.02 -15.71
CA PHE A 175 -3.09 -26.74 -15.85
C PHE A 175 -1.64 -26.87 -15.38
N PRO A 176 -0.75 -27.44 -16.23
CA PRO A 176 0.63 -27.70 -15.85
C PRO A 176 1.45 -26.42 -15.73
N GLY A 177 2.53 -26.48 -14.93
CA GLY A 177 3.52 -25.43 -14.77
C GLY A 177 3.71 -24.95 -13.32
N PRO A 178 4.81 -24.22 -13.08
CA PRO A 178 5.16 -23.77 -11.74
C PRO A 178 4.20 -22.69 -11.23
N ARG A 179 3.93 -22.74 -9.91
CA ARG A 179 3.00 -21.85 -9.20
C ARG A 179 3.67 -21.14 -8.06
N THR A 180 3.05 -20.06 -7.61
CA THR A 180 3.41 -19.38 -6.36
C THR A 180 2.18 -19.16 -5.50
N LEU A 181 2.37 -19.25 -4.19
CA LEU A 181 1.38 -18.92 -3.18
C LEU A 181 2.00 -17.96 -2.16
N THR A 182 1.17 -17.40 -1.28
CA THR A 182 1.59 -16.42 -0.29
C THR A 182 2.39 -17.06 0.86
N ASP A 183 3.49 -16.44 1.26
CA ASP A 183 4.19 -16.74 2.52
C ASP A 183 3.54 -16.02 3.70
N LEU A 184 3.70 -16.56 4.89
CA LEU A 184 3.20 -15.95 6.13
C LEU A 184 3.82 -14.56 6.40
N ALA A 185 5.02 -14.29 5.89
CA ALA A 185 5.68 -12.99 5.99
C ALA A 185 4.93 -11.87 5.26
N ALA A 186 4.15 -12.21 4.23
CA ALA A 186 3.26 -11.25 3.55
C ALA A 186 1.97 -10.94 4.35
N GLY A 187 1.72 -11.64 5.45
CA GLY A 187 0.58 -11.41 6.34
C GLY A 187 -0.22 -12.67 6.64
N ALA A 188 -0.69 -13.39 5.64
CA ALA A 188 -1.46 -14.62 5.75
C ALA A 188 -1.07 -15.58 4.64
N ILE A 189 -1.14 -16.89 4.89
CA ILE A 189 -0.96 -17.94 3.89
C ILE A 189 -2.31 -18.31 3.26
N ASP A 190 -2.29 -18.99 2.13
CA ASP A 190 -3.46 -19.27 1.28
C ASP A 190 -4.29 -20.49 1.76
N VAL A 191 -4.59 -20.60 3.05
CA VAL A 191 -5.38 -21.72 3.61
C VAL A 191 -6.84 -21.69 3.17
N GLU A 192 -7.43 -20.52 2.96
CA GLU A 192 -8.78 -20.36 2.41
C GLU A 192 -8.85 -20.91 0.98
N PHE A 193 -7.87 -20.60 0.16
CA PHE A 193 -7.78 -21.10 -1.22
C PHE A 193 -7.55 -22.61 -1.25
N ALA A 194 -6.80 -23.15 -0.30
CA ALA A 194 -6.63 -24.59 -0.15
C ALA A 194 -7.94 -25.29 0.21
N LEU A 195 -8.79 -24.67 1.05
CA LEU A 195 -10.12 -25.18 1.38
C LEU A 195 -11.10 -25.08 0.19
N LEU A 196 -11.09 -23.96 -0.54
CA LEU A 196 -11.87 -23.80 -1.79
C LEU A 196 -11.48 -24.87 -2.80
N ALA A 197 -10.18 -25.11 -2.97
CA ALA A 197 -9.66 -26.17 -3.87
C ALA A 197 -10.05 -27.59 -3.40
N ASP A 198 -10.39 -27.77 -2.13
CA ASP A 198 -10.90 -29.01 -1.57
C ASP A 198 -12.44 -29.07 -1.50
N GLY A 199 -13.13 -28.12 -2.17
CA GLY A 199 -14.58 -28.10 -2.33
C GLY A 199 -15.35 -27.51 -1.14
N VAL A 200 -14.69 -26.81 -0.21
CA VAL A 200 -15.39 -26.04 0.84
C VAL A 200 -16.04 -24.81 0.22
N PRO A 201 -17.34 -24.59 0.36
CA PRO A 201 -18.01 -23.39 -0.14
C PRO A 201 -17.47 -22.12 0.52
N LYS A 202 -17.41 -21.01 -0.24
CA LYS A 202 -16.84 -19.72 0.22
C LYS A 202 -17.53 -19.13 1.44
N ASP A 203 -18.81 -19.44 1.68
CA ASP A 203 -19.58 -19.05 2.85
C ASP A 203 -19.37 -19.94 4.08
N LYS A 204 -18.60 -21.04 3.95
CA LYS A 204 -18.29 -22.00 5.01
C LYS A 204 -16.80 -22.12 5.30
N LEU A 205 -16.00 -21.16 4.88
CA LEU A 205 -14.54 -21.19 5.09
C LEU A 205 -14.15 -21.04 6.57
N TYR A 206 -14.93 -20.28 7.34
CA TYR A 206 -14.61 -20.00 8.73
C TYR A 206 -15.57 -20.72 9.71
N PRO A 207 -15.02 -21.25 10.83
CA PRO A 207 -13.62 -21.28 11.20
C PRO A 207 -12.80 -22.20 10.27
N ILE A 208 -11.55 -21.82 9.97
CA ILE A 208 -10.67 -22.61 9.09
C ILE A 208 -10.36 -23.98 9.70
N ASP A 209 -10.64 -25.04 8.96
CA ASP A 209 -10.11 -26.38 9.23
C ASP A 209 -8.65 -26.47 8.74
N LEU A 210 -7.72 -26.24 9.65
CA LEU A 210 -6.29 -26.23 9.32
C LEU A 210 -5.78 -27.58 8.83
N ASP A 211 -6.24 -28.69 9.38
CA ASP A 211 -5.76 -30.02 8.96
C ASP A 211 -6.19 -30.31 7.52
N ARG A 212 -7.42 -30.00 7.18
CA ARG A 212 -7.95 -30.10 5.83
C ARG A 212 -7.21 -29.17 4.86
N ALA A 213 -6.98 -27.91 5.27
CA ALA A 213 -6.26 -26.93 4.46
C ALA A 213 -4.82 -27.37 4.15
N PHE A 214 -4.07 -27.83 5.15
CA PHE A 214 -2.70 -28.30 4.95
C PHE A 214 -2.63 -29.58 4.11
N LYS A 215 -3.56 -30.53 4.32
CA LYS A 215 -3.70 -31.71 3.44
C LYS A 215 -3.98 -31.31 1.97
N SER A 216 -4.76 -30.25 1.77
CA SER A 216 -4.96 -29.69 0.43
C SER A 216 -3.68 -29.06 -0.12
N LEU A 217 -2.94 -28.29 0.68
CA LEU A 217 -1.64 -27.71 0.30
C LEU A 217 -0.62 -28.78 -0.13
N ASP A 218 -0.61 -29.96 0.51
CA ASP A 218 0.26 -31.08 0.12
C ASP A 218 0.05 -31.48 -1.36
N ARG A 219 -1.18 -31.39 -1.87
CA ARG A 219 -1.49 -31.78 -3.27
C ARG A 219 -0.89 -30.83 -4.28
N VAL A 220 -0.81 -29.55 -3.97
CA VAL A 220 -0.27 -28.53 -4.90
C VAL A 220 1.21 -28.26 -4.68
N ARG A 221 1.76 -28.67 -3.52
CA ARG A 221 3.16 -28.44 -3.12
C ARG A 221 4.19 -28.79 -4.19
N PRO A 222 4.10 -29.93 -4.91
CA PRO A 222 5.10 -30.28 -5.93
C PRO A 222 5.19 -29.26 -7.08
N ALA A 223 4.15 -28.48 -7.31
CA ALA A 223 4.12 -27.44 -8.35
C ALA A 223 4.47 -26.03 -7.80
N ILE A 224 4.62 -25.86 -6.49
CA ILE A 224 4.99 -24.57 -5.92
C ILE A 224 6.49 -24.34 -6.11
N ARG A 225 6.82 -23.31 -6.89
CA ARG A 225 8.20 -22.89 -7.13
C ARG A 225 8.76 -22.12 -5.94
N LYS A 226 7.94 -21.21 -5.39
CA LYS A 226 8.31 -20.34 -4.27
C LYS A 226 7.04 -19.81 -3.59
N PHE A 227 7.10 -19.57 -2.30
CA PHE A 227 6.15 -18.74 -1.58
C PHE A 227 6.64 -17.30 -1.58
N TRP A 228 5.79 -16.35 -2.01
CA TRP A 228 6.18 -14.94 -2.08
C TRP A 228 5.88 -14.21 -0.76
N ASP A 229 6.76 -13.30 -0.42
CA ASP A 229 6.70 -12.45 0.78
C ASP A 229 6.37 -10.98 0.48
N THR A 230 6.50 -10.57 -0.77
CA THR A 230 6.16 -9.21 -1.22
C THR A 230 5.33 -9.23 -2.50
N GLY A 231 4.37 -8.28 -2.62
CA GLY A 231 3.54 -8.18 -3.81
C GLY A 231 4.33 -7.82 -5.08
N ALA A 232 5.48 -7.18 -4.96
CA ALA A 232 6.36 -6.89 -6.11
C ALA A 232 6.99 -8.19 -6.64
N LEU A 233 7.47 -9.07 -5.75
CA LEU A 233 8.05 -10.35 -6.13
C LEU A 233 7.03 -11.22 -6.86
N SER A 234 5.79 -11.36 -6.33
CA SER A 234 4.76 -12.20 -6.95
C SER A 234 4.39 -11.72 -8.36
N ALA A 235 4.30 -10.40 -8.58
CA ALA A 235 4.03 -9.83 -9.89
C ALA A 235 5.16 -10.10 -10.88
N GLN A 236 6.41 -9.92 -10.45
CA GLN A 236 7.61 -10.14 -11.28
C GLN A 236 7.73 -11.61 -11.69
N MET A 237 7.56 -12.56 -10.77
CA MET A 237 7.61 -14.00 -11.07
C MET A 237 6.61 -14.41 -12.15
N LEU A 238 5.40 -13.83 -12.16
CA LEU A 238 4.40 -14.08 -13.21
C LEU A 238 4.78 -13.41 -14.54
N ALA A 239 5.29 -12.19 -14.51
CA ALA A 239 5.71 -11.46 -15.71
C ALA A 239 6.87 -12.18 -16.41
N ASP A 240 7.85 -12.66 -15.66
CA ASP A 240 9.07 -13.32 -16.18
C ASP A 240 8.85 -14.83 -16.48
N LYS A 241 7.64 -15.34 -16.25
CA LYS A 241 7.31 -16.77 -16.37
C LYS A 241 8.13 -17.70 -15.46
N GLU A 242 8.70 -17.18 -14.36
CA GLU A 242 9.25 -18.01 -13.31
C GLU A 242 8.16 -18.90 -12.70
N VAL A 243 6.94 -18.34 -12.62
CA VAL A 243 5.69 -19.06 -12.38
C VAL A 243 4.66 -18.69 -13.45
N VAL A 244 3.70 -19.56 -13.68
CA VAL A 244 2.65 -19.35 -14.69
C VAL A 244 1.28 -19.08 -14.06
N LEU A 245 1.12 -19.43 -12.80
CA LEU A 245 -0.06 -19.20 -11.95
C LEU A 245 0.38 -18.73 -10.56
N GLY A 246 -0.44 -17.92 -9.91
CA GLY A 246 -0.14 -17.50 -8.53
C GLY A 246 -1.34 -16.91 -7.81
N SER A 247 -1.37 -17.02 -6.48
CA SER A 247 -2.12 -16.09 -5.66
C SER A 247 -1.36 -14.76 -5.65
N ILE A 248 -2.06 -13.64 -5.80
CA ILE A 248 -1.40 -12.33 -5.92
C ILE A 248 -2.37 -11.19 -5.56
N TRP A 249 -1.86 -10.08 -5.06
CA TRP A 249 -2.67 -8.89 -4.87
C TRP A 249 -3.02 -8.22 -6.20
N ASN A 250 -4.31 -8.00 -6.43
CA ASN A 250 -4.85 -7.52 -7.71
C ASN A 250 -4.16 -6.26 -8.23
N GLY A 251 -3.97 -5.25 -7.38
CA GLY A 251 -3.38 -3.98 -7.81
C GLY A 251 -1.93 -4.12 -8.29
N ARG A 252 -1.15 -5.06 -7.71
CA ARG A 252 0.23 -5.32 -8.15
C ARG A 252 0.26 -5.95 -9.55
N LEU A 253 -0.63 -6.92 -9.78
CA LEU A 253 -0.72 -7.58 -11.07
C LEU A 253 -1.27 -6.65 -12.15
N GLN A 254 -2.34 -5.90 -11.84
CA GLN A 254 -2.91 -4.94 -12.78
C GLN A 254 -1.92 -3.83 -13.14
N ALA A 255 -1.13 -3.33 -12.19
CA ALA A 255 -0.13 -2.30 -12.46
C ALA A 255 0.94 -2.71 -13.48
N ILE A 256 1.31 -3.99 -13.53
CA ILE A 256 2.24 -4.49 -14.56
C ILE A 256 1.51 -4.89 -15.86
N ALA A 257 0.29 -5.39 -15.77
CA ALA A 257 -0.55 -5.66 -16.94
C ALA A 257 -0.83 -4.39 -17.74
N ASP A 258 -1.14 -3.28 -17.09
CA ASP A 258 -1.36 -1.97 -17.71
C ASP A 258 -0.08 -1.41 -18.37
N LYS A 259 1.10 -1.91 -18.01
CA LYS A 259 2.40 -1.64 -18.67
C LYS A 259 2.74 -2.64 -19.77
N GLY A 260 1.82 -3.54 -20.13
CA GLY A 260 1.98 -4.50 -21.22
C GLY A 260 2.56 -5.86 -20.81
N ALA A 261 2.72 -6.15 -19.51
CA ALA A 261 3.13 -7.48 -19.08
C ALA A 261 2.04 -8.51 -19.47
N PRO A 262 2.43 -9.73 -19.94
CA PRO A 262 1.48 -10.74 -20.40
C PRO A 262 0.84 -11.50 -19.24
N VAL A 263 0.14 -10.79 -18.38
CA VAL A 263 -0.50 -11.33 -17.18
C VAL A 263 -1.95 -10.86 -17.07
N ALA A 264 -2.80 -11.66 -16.42
CA ALA A 264 -4.20 -11.30 -16.18
C ALA A 264 -4.73 -11.91 -14.86
N ILE A 265 -5.93 -11.51 -14.49
CA ILE A 265 -6.62 -11.88 -13.25
C ILE A 265 -7.84 -12.74 -13.57
N GLU A 266 -8.03 -13.82 -12.79
CA GLU A 266 -9.31 -14.45 -12.56
C GLU A 266 -9.86 -13.98 -11.20
N TRP A 267 -11.07 -13.43 -11.21
CA TRP A 267 -11.70 -12.84 -10.02
C TRP A 267 -12.54 -13.83 -9.21
N ASN A 268 -12.87 -14.98 -9.78
CA ASN A 268 -13.69 -15.95 -9.07
C ASN A 268 -13.01 -16.43 -7.80
N GLU A 269 -13.75 -16.46 -6.70
CA GLU A 269 -13.27 -16.86 -5.38
C GLU A 269 -12.10 -16.00 -4.85
N ALA A 270 -12.03 -14.72 -5.25
CA ALA A 270 -11.04 -13.79 -4.72
C ALA A 270 -11.25 -13.53 -3.22
N ALA A 271 -10.16 -13.38 -2.47
CA ALA A 271 -10.22 -12.94 -1.08
C ALA A 271 -10.24 -11.43 -1.00
N LEU A 272 -11.40 -10.84 -0.68
CA LEU A 272 -11.53 -9.40 -0.46
C LEU A 272 -10.96 -9.01 0.90
N GLN A 273 -10.10 -8.01 0.92
CA GLN A 273 -9.37 -7.53 2.11
C GLN A 273 -9.45 -6.00 2.20
N VAL A 274 -9.20 -5.49 3.40
CA VAL A 274 -9.22 -4.05 3.68
C VAL A 274 -7.86 -3.64 4.26
N GLN A 275 -7.32 -2.53 3.77
CA GLN A 275 -6.18 -1.84 4.33
C GLN A 275 -6.64 -0.66 5.16
N PHE A 276 -5.88 -0.29 6.17
CA PHE A 276 -6.26 0.74 7.13
C PHE A 276 -5.10 1.69 7.43
N TRP A 277 -5.46 2.93 7.77
CA TRP A 277 -4.62 3.88 8.49
C TRP A 277 -4.86 3.72 9.98
N GLY A 278 -3.78 3.68 10.77
CA GLY A 278 -3.80 3.76 12.22
C GLY A 278 -2.69 4.70 12.70
N ILE A 279 -2.86 5.30 13.88
CA ILE A 279 -1.85 6.17 14.50
C ILE A 279 -1.21 5.40 15.65
N MET A 280 0.13 5.38 15.71
CA MET A 280 0.84 4.77 16.83
C MET A 280 0.58 5.54 18.13
N LYS A 281 0.29 4.82 19.20
CA LYS A 281 0.18 5.44 20.53
C LYS A 281 1.54 6.00 20.95
N GLY A 282 1.56 7.29 21.32
CA GLY A 282 2.80 8.00 21.58
C GLY A 282 3.47 8.62 20.35
N ALA A 283 2.79 8.70 19.21
CA ALA A 283 3.26 9.39 18.01
C ALA A 283 3.66 10.84 18.32
N LYS A 284 4.84 11.24 17.82
CA LYS A 284 5.42 12.57 18.10
C LYS A 284 4.71 13.70 17.37
N ASN A 285 4.09 13.39 16.21
CA ASN A 285 3.44 14.37 15.34
C ASN A 285 1.92 14.11 15.28
N MET A 286 1.29 13.86 16.41
CA MET A 286 -0.11 13.43 16.54
C MET A 286 -1.10 14.32 15.78
N GLU A 287 -1.01 15.65 15.92
CA GLU A 287 -1.93 16.57 15.24
C GLU A 287 -1.78 16.45 13.71
N ASN A 288 -0.55 16.40 13.20
CA ASN A 288 -0.28 16.26 11.79
C ASN A 288 -0.74 14.89 11.27
N ALA A 289 -0.60 13.81 12.06
CA ALA A 289 -1.10 12.48 11.72
C ALA A 289 -2.62 12.45 11.59
N GLN A 290 -3.36 13.09 12.51
CA GLN A 290 -4.83 13.23 12.41
C GLN A 290 -5.24 14.01 11.15
N ARG A 291 -4.54 15.11 10.84
CA ARG A 291 -4.78 15.92 9.63
C ARG A 291 -4.48 15.13 8.35
N PHE A 292 -3.44 14.32 8.36
CA PHE A 292 -3.10 13.47 7.23
C PHE A 292 -4.21 12.44 6.93
N ILE A 293 -4.72 11.77 7.95
CA ILE A 293 -5.78 10.76 7.78
C ILE A 293 -7.07 11.41 7.24
N ASP A 294 -7.50 12.55 7.79
CA ASP A 294 -8.65 13.30 7.25
C ASP A 294 -8.43 13.67 5.77
N PHE A 295 -7.21 14.12 5.41
CA PHE A 295 -6.87 14.42 4.02
C PHE A 295 -6.89 13.19 3.11
N ALA A 296 -6.27 12.09 3.55
CA ALA A 296 -6.17 10.85 2.77
C ALA A 296 -7.54 10.19 2.51
N CYS A 297 -8.49 10.40 3.42
CA CYS A 297 -9.84 9.85 3.31
C CYS A 297 -10.79 10.67 2.41
N GLN A 298 -10.36 11.80 1.85
CA GLN A 298 -11.20 12.57 0.92
C GLN A 298 -11.58 11.75 -0.32
N PRO A 299 -12.82 11.87 -0.83
CA PRO A 299 -13.26 11.08 -1.97
C PRO A 299 -12.44 11.31 -3.24
N GLN A 300 -11.99 12.55 -3.50
CA GLN A 300 -11.16 12.89 -4.64
C GLN A 300 -9.76 12.28 -4.54
N ILE A 301 -9.20 12.24 -3.32
CA ILE A 301 -7.88 11.66 -3.05
C ILE A 301 -7.91 10.15 -3.25
N GLN A 302 -8.91 9.45 -2.68
CA GLN A 302 -9.06 8.02 -2.89
C GLN A 302 -9.39 7.65 -4.34
N ALA A 303 -10.16 8.49 -5.04
CA ALA A 303 -10.40 8.29 -6.47
C ALA A 303 -9.12 8.47 -7.30
N ALA A 304 -8.29 9.49 -6.99
CA ALA A 304 -7.00 9.67 -7.63
C ALA A 304 -6.05 8.49 -7.37
N HIS A 305 -6.03 7.97 -6.12
CA HIS A 305 -5.24 6.78 -5.76
C HIS A 305 -5.64 5.56 -6.60
N ALA A 306 -6.95 5.30 -6.76
CA ALA A 306 -7.44 4.19 -7.60
C ALA A 306 -7.01 4.34 -9.07
N GLY A 307 -6.76 5.57 -9.55
CA GLY A 307 -6.22 5.85 -10.89
C GLY A 307 -4.75 5.49 -11.07
N PHE A 308 -3.95 5.45 -10.00
CA PHE A 308 -2.54 5.05 -10.06
C PHE A 308 -2.33 3.55 -9.82
N ILE A 309 -3.15 2.97 -8.95
CA ILE A 309 -3.16 1.53 -8.69
C ILE A 309 -4.61 1.09 -8.45
N PRO A 310 -5.14 0.08 -9.17
CA PRO A 310 -6.55 -0.26 -9.13
C PRO A 310 -6.94 -1.02 -7.85
N TYR A 311 -6.84 -0.32 -6.73
CA TYR A 311 -7.42 -0.68 -5.43
C TYR A 311 -8.73 0.09 -5.22
N GLY A 312 -9.67 -0.52 -4.54
CA GLY A 312 -11.00 0.06 -4.35
C GLY A 312 -10.99 1.13 -3.25
N PRO A 313 -11.66 2.27 -3.45
CA PRO A 313 -11.82 3.27 -2.40
C PRO A 313 -12.73 2.74 -1.29
N THR A 314 -12.51 3.24 -0.07
CA THR A 314 -13.34 2.98 1.12
C THR A 314 -14.25 4.15 1.46
N ASN A 315 -14.02 5.34 0.90
CA ASN A 315 -14.96 6.43 0.89
C ASN A 315 -16.00 6.20 -0.22
N ARG A 316 -17.27 6.00 0.14
CA ARG A 316 -18.36 5.70 -0.82
C ARG A 316 -18.57 6.80 -1.86
N GLN A 317 -18.24 8.06 -1.53
CA GLN A 317 -18.39 9.18 -2.47
C GLN A 317 -17.29 9.18 -3.54
N ALA A 318 -16.18 8.45 -3.35
CA ALA A 318 -15.07 8.42 -4.29
C ALA A 318 -15.49 7.87 -5.67
N PHE A 319 -16.47 6.96 -5.72
CA PHE A 319 -16.97 6.41 -6.99
C PHE A 319 -17.57 7.48 -7.93
N LYS A 320 -18.00 8.64 -7.40
CA LYS A 320 -18.46 9.78 -8.22
C LYS A 320 -17.33 10.42 -9.05
N HIS A 321 -16.07 10.16 -8.67
CA HIS A 321 -14.87 10.74 -9.28
C HIS A 321 -14.07 9.70 -10.07
N ILE A 322 -14.51 8.45 -10.14
CA ILE A 322 -13.82 7.34 -10.83
C ILE A 322 -14.55 7.07 -12.17
N LYS A 323 -13.76 6.91 -13.24
CA LYS A 323 -14.33 6.56 -14.55
C LYS A 323 -14.98 5.17 -14.50
N PRO A 324 -16.11 4.94 -15.22
CA PRO A 324 -16.84 3.67 -15.13
C PRO A 324 -16.02 2.44 -15.50
N ASP A 325 -15.13 2.52 -16.48
CA ASP A 325 -14.25 1.44 -16.91
C ASP A 325 -13.23 1.05 -15.82
N LEU A 326 -12.67 2.03 -15.12
CA LEU A 326 -11.82 1.78 -13.96
C LEU A 326 -12.65 1.23 -12.79
N ALA A 327 -13.80 1.83 -12.49
CA ALA A 327 -14.68 1.41 -11.39
C ALA A 327 -15.03 -0.08 -11.47
N ALA A 328 -15.32 -0.59 -12.68
CA ALA A 328 -15.65 -2.00 -12.92
C ALA A 328 -14.47 -2.97 -12.64
N ARG A 329 -13.22 -2.48 -12.70
CA ARG A 329 -12.00 -3.27 -12.46
C ARG A 329 -11.56 -3.28 -10.99
N LEU A 330 -12.24 -2.52 -10.11
CA LEU A 330 -11.85 -2.43 -8.70
C LEU A 330 -12.38 -3.62 -7.90
N PRO A 331 -11.65 -4.09 -6.87
CA PRO A 331 -12.09 -5.21 -6.02
C PRO A 331 -13.40 -4.89 -5.27
N SER A 332 -13.68 -3.62 -5.04
CA SER A 332 -14.92 -3.15 -4.43
C SER A 332 -16.10 -2.98 -5.40
N ALA A 333 -15.90 -3.21 -6.70
CA ALA A 333 -16.99 -3.23 -7.67
C ALA A 333 -18.05 -4.31 -7.32
N PRO A 334 -19.34 -4.04 -7.51
CA PRO A 334 -20.41 -4.99 -7.14
C PRO A 334 -20.21 -6.39 -7.71
N GLU A 335 -19.83 -6.50 -8.99
CA GLU A 335 -19.57 -7.77 -9.65
C GLU A 335 -18.41 -8.54 -9.01
N GLN A 336 -17.31 -7.84 -8.69
CA GLN A 336 -16.14 -8.48 -8.09
C GLN A 336 -16.41 -8.90 -6.64
N LYS A 337 -17.10 -8.05 -5.85
CA LYS A 337 -17.56 -8.42 -4.50
C LYS A 337 -18.44 -9.67 -4.48
N GLN A 338 -19.28 -9.84 -5.48
CA GLN A 338 -20.18 -11.00 -5.58
C GLN A 338 -19.40 -12.31 -5.83
N LYS A 339 -18.29 -12.26 -6.58
CA LYS A 339 -17.40 -13.40 -6.84
C LYS A 339 -16.49 -13.69 -5.65
N ALA A 340 -16.15 -12.70 -4.86
CA ALA A 340 -15.22 -12.78 -3.74
C ALA A 340 -15.85 -13.40 -2.47
N PHE A 341 -14.99 -13.76 -1.53
CA PHE A 341 -15.33 -13.90 -0.11
C PHE A 341 -14.59 -12.85 0.72
N LEU A 342 -15.12 -12.51 1.89
CA LEU A 342 -14.46 -11.60 2.80
C LEU A 342 -13.43 -12.36 3.63
N HIS A 343 -12.15 -11.97 3.54
CA HIS A 343 -11.08 -12.50 4.37
C HIS A 343 -11.28 -12.08 5.82
N SER A 344 -11.35 -13.04 6.75
CA SER A 344 -11.60 -12.76 8.16
C SER A 344 -10.32 -12.40 8.90
N ALA A 345 -9.95 -11.12 8.90
CA ALA A 345 -8.80 -10.64 9.65
C ALA A 345 -8.91 -10.93 11.16
N GLN A 346 -10.13 -10.96 11.73
CA GLN A 346 -10.33 -11.33 13.13
C GLN A 346 -9.96 -12.78 13.39
N TRP A 347 -10.43 -13.73 12.56
CA TRP A 347 -10.04 -15.12 12.69
C TRP A 347 -8.53 -15.30 12.64
N TRP A 348 -7.88 -14.61 11.69
CA TRP A 348 -6.42 -14.63 11.54
C TRP A 348 -5.69 -14.05 12.76
N ALA A 349 -6.19 -12.94 13.32
CA ALA A 349 -5.61 -12.33 14.51
C ALA A 349 -5.66 -13.30 15.70
N ASP A 350 -6.80 -14.00 15.89
CA ASP A 350 -7.02 -14.90 16.99
C ASP A 350 -6.25 -16.25 16.84
N ASN A 351 -5.95 -16.64 15.60
CA ASN A 351 -5.33 -17.95 15.31
C ASN A 351 -3.89 -17.87 14.78
N ARG A 352 -3.31 -16.66 14.66
CA ARG A 352 -2.01 -16.43 14.00
C ARG A 352 -0.90 -17.31 14.55
N SER A 353 -0.79 -17.46 15.87
CA SER A 353 0.26 -18.29 16.50
C SER A 353 0.13 -19.75 16.10
N LYS A 354 -1.08 -20.30 16.14
CA LYS A 354 -1.37 -21.68 15.74
C LYS A 354 -1.06 -21.92 14.25
N VAL A 355 -1.45 -20.98 13.39
CA VAL A 355 -1.16 -21.06 11.94
C VAL A 355 0.35 -20.96 11.69
N SER A 356 1.06 -20.06 12.38
CA SER A 356 2.51 -19.88 12.23
C SER A 356 3.29 -21.13 12.63
N GLU A 357 2.92 -21.74 13.74
CA GLU A 357 3.53 -23.00 14.19
C GLU A 357 3.29 -24.11 13.15
N ARG A 358 2.04 -24.29 12.72
CA ARG A 358 1.68 -25.31 11.73
C ARG A 358 2.37 -25.09 10.38
N TRP A 359 2.46 -23.83 9.93
CA TRP A 359 3.16 -23.44 8.71
C TRP A 359 4.65 -23.78 8.77
N SER A 360 5.31 -23.43 9.87
CA SER A 360 6.72 -23.71 10.07
C SER A 360 7.01 -25.22 10.06
N GLN A 361 6.17 -26.02 10.75
CA GLN A 361 6.26 -27.48 10.75
C GLN A 361 6.05 -28.06 9.35
N TRP A 362 5.06 -27.54 8.60
CA TRP A 362 4.75 -27.99 7.25
C TRP A 362 5.87 -27.69 6.27
N LEU A 363 6.52 -26.52 6.36
CA LEU A 363 7.66 -26.15 5.50
C LEU A 363 8.87 -27.11 5.71
N LEU A 364 9.09 -27.59 6.93
CA LEU A 364 10.19 -28.50 7.26
C LEU A 364 9.95 -29.95 6.79
N GLN A 365 8.72 -30.35 6.54
CA GLN A 365 8.41 -31.65 5.98
C GLN A 365 8.96 -31.69 4.54
N LYS A 366 9.86 -32.63 4.27
CA LYS A 366 10.33 -32.90 2.91
C LYS A 366 9.14 -33.44 2.11
N GLY A 367 8.78 -32.78 1.01
CA GLY A 367 7.77 -33.26 0.06
C GLY A 367 8.23 -34.50 -0.67
#